data_3656b22b72bb6004001808dac80c2bb5
#
_entry.id   3656b22b72bb6004001808dac80c2bb5
#
_cell.length_a   1.000
_cell.length_b   1.000
_cell.length_c   1.000
_cell.angle_alpha   90.00
_cell.angle_beta   90.00
_cell.angle_gamma   90.00
#
_symmetry.space_group_name_H-M   'P 1'
#
loop_
_entity.id
_entity.type
_entity.pdbx_description
1 polymer ?
#
loop_
_entity_poly.entity_id
_entity_poly.type
_entity_poly.pdbx_seq_one_letter_code
_entity_poly.pdbx_strand_id
1 'polypeptide(L)'
;MDYGLVLFTSDRGIAPAAAAKLADDHGFTTFYVPEHTHIPIKRQAAHPTTGDESLPDDRYMRTLDPWVSLGAACAVTSRVRLSTAVALPVEHDPITLAKSIATLDHLSGGRVSLGVGFGWNTDELADHNVPPGRRRTMLREYLEAMRALWTDEEASYEGEFVNFGPSWAWPKPIQSHIPVSVSYTHLTLPTNREV
;
A
#
# COMPACT_ATOMS: atom_id res chain seq x y z
N MET A 1 -12.21 -1.64 -22.03
CA MET A 1 -12.24 -2.48 -20.81
C MET A 1 -10.87 -2.33 -20.17
N ASP A 2 -10.84 -1.98 -18.89
CA ASP A 2 -9.57 -1.72 -18.19
C ASP A 2 -9.11 -2.99 -17.47
N TYR A 3 -7.89 -3.41 -17.73
CA TYR A 3 -7.28 -4.59 -17.11
C TYR A 3 -6.09 -4.18 -16.27
N GLY A 4 -6.08 -4.61 -15.00
CA GLY A 4 -4.93 -4.49 -14.11
C GLY A 4 -4.19 -5.83 -14.00
N LEU A 5 -2.87 -5.76 -13.81
CA LEU A 5 -2.02 -6.91 -13.50
C LEU A 5 -1.63 -6.87 -12.03
N VAL A 6 -2.03 -7.89 -11.27
CA VAL A 6 -1.55 -8.11 -9.90
C VAL A 6 -0.42 -9.13 -9.94
N LEU A 7 0.73 -8.78 -9.39
CA LEU A 7 1.87 -9.69 -9.30
C LEU A 7 2.42 -9.74 -7.87
N PHE A 8 2.46 -10.93 -7.32
CA PHE A 8 3.17 -11.21 -6.07
C PHE A 8 4.67 -11.25 -6.37
N THR A 9 5.33 -10.09 -6.22
CA THR A 9 6.76 -9.94 -6.48
C THR A 9 7.59 -10.60 -5.38
N SER A 10 8.60 -11.37 -5.75
CA SER A 10 9.50 -12.05 -4.82
C SER A 10 10.92 -12.07 -5.35
N ASP A 11 11.88 -12.37 -4.47
CA ASP A 11 13.30 -12.50 -4.83
C ASP A 11 13.62 -13.69 -5.78
N ARG A 12 12.62 -14.55 -6.03
CA ARG A 12 12.72 -15.71 -6.94
C ARG A 12 11.93 -15.58 -8.23
N GLY A 13 11.20 -14.49 -8.38
CA GLY A 13 10.35 -14.22 -9.53
C GLY A 13 10.96 -13.24 -10.53
N ILE A 14 10.13 -12.81 -11.47
CA ILE A 14 10.46 -11.70 -12.36
C ILE A 14 10.63 -10.41 -11.54
N ALA A 15 11.66 -9.64 -11.85
CA ALA A 15 11.88 -8.35 -11.19
C ALA A 15 10.69 -7.39 -11.42
N PRO A 16 10.27 -6.62 -10.39
CA PRO A 16 9.12 -5.70 -10.50
C PRO A 16 9.21 -4.74 -11.68
N ALA A 17 10.38 -4.17 -11.95
CA ALA A 17 10.62 -3.29 -13.09
C ALA A 17 10.35 -3.99 -14.43
N ALA A 18 10.82 -5.24 -14.59
CA ALA A 18 10.62 -6.00 -15.83
C ALA A 18 9.13 -6.36 -16.01
N ALA A 19 8.46 -6.79 -14.93
CA ALA A 19 7.03 -7.11 -14.97
C ALA A 19 6.17 -5.88 -15.29
N ALA A 20 6.45 -4.73 -14.65
CA ALA A 20 5.76 -3.48 -14.90
C ALA A 20 5.98 -2.98 -16.34
N LYS A 21 7.21 -3.13 -16.87
CA LYS A 21 7.51 -2.78 -18.27
C LYS A 21 6.70 -3.62 -19.25
N LEU A 22 6.59 -4.92 -19.02
CA LEU A 22 5.74 -5.81 -19.82
C LEU A 22 4.26 -5.39 -19.71
N ALA A 23 3.77 -5.08 -18.52
CA ALA A 23 2.40 -4.60 -18.33
C ALA A 23 2.14 -3.31 -19.13
N ASP A 24 3.07 -2.35 -19.07
CA ASP A 24 2.99 -1.09 -19.81
C ASP A 24 2.98 -1.33 -21.33
N ASP A 25 3.87 -2.20 -21.81
CA ASP A 25 4.01 -2.51 -23.25
C ASP A 25 2.77 -3.24 -23.82
N HIS A 26 2.14 -4.09 -22.99
CA HIS A 26 0.94 -4.84 -23.37
C HIS A 26 -0.38 -4.10 -23.09
N GLY A 27 -0.33 -2.84 -22.64
CA GLY A 27 -1.50 -1.99 -22.49
C GLY A 27 -2.37 -2.29 -21.27
N PHE A 28 -1.79 -2.89 -20.22
CA PHE A 28 -2.47 -2.94 -18.93
C PHE A 28 -2.63 -1.52 -18.37
N THR A 29 -3.75 -1.27 -17.70
CA THR A 29 -4.04 0.05 -17.13
C THR A 29 -3.36 0.27 -15.79
N THR A 30 -3.18 -0.80 -15.00
CA THR A 30 -2.59 -0.71 -13.65
C THR A 30 -1.71 -1.94 -13.35
N PHE A 31 -0.56 -1.69 -12.75
CA PHE A 31 0.33 -2.69 -12.17
C PHE A 31 0.22 -2.64 -10.65
N TYR A 32 -0.14 -3.77 -10.03
CA TYR A 32 -0.35 -3.90 -8.60
C TYR A 32 0.67 -4.82 -7.96
N VAL A 33 1.17 -4.44 -6.79
CA VAL A 33 2.01 -5.27 -5.92
C VAL A 33 1.39 -5.37 -4.52
N PRO A 34 1.43 -6.54 -3.87
CA PRO A 34 0.99 -6.72 -2.49
C PRO A 34 2.07 -6.30 -1.49
N GLU A 35 1.72 -6.32 -0.22
CA GLU A 35 2.63 -6.06 0.88
C GLU A 35 2.54 -7.13 1.96
N HIS A 36 3.70 -7.59 2.40
CA HIS A 36 4.00 -8.18 3.70
C HIS A 36 5.39 -7.70 4.10
N THR A 37 5.54 -7.17 5.29
CA THR A 37 6.85 -6.71 5.80
C THR A 37 7.70 -7.91 6.23
N HIS A 38 7.07 -8.88 6.86
CA HIS A 38 7.63 -10.16 7.25
C HIS A 38 6.51 -11.15 7.56
N ILE A 39 6.84 -12.42 7.68
CA ILE A 39 5.89 -13.45 8.11
C ILE A 39 6.45 -14.16 9.36
N PRO A 40 5.86 -13.98 10.55
CA PRO A 40 6.26 -14.71 11.73
C PRO A 40 6.19 -16.22 11.53
N ILE A 41 7.23 -16.96 11.92
CA ILE A 41 7.27 -18.42 11.72
C ILE A 41 6.18 -19.12 12.56
N LYS A 42 6.00 -18.67 13.80
CA LYS A 42 4.92 -19.14 14.66
C LYS A 42 3.79 -18.12 14.63
N ARG A 43 2.65 -18.50 14.10
CA ARG A 43 1.46 -17.66 13.94
C ARG A 43 0.24 -18.33 14.56
N GLN A 44 -0.69 -17.50 15.03
CA GLN A 44 -2.05 -17.91 15.35
C GLN A 44 -3.05 -17.49 14.26
N ALA A 45 -2.67 -16.50 13.46
CA ALA A 45 -3.50 -16.00 12.37
C ALA A 45 -3.65 -17.07 11.28
N ALA A 46 -4.89 -17.48 11.02
CA ALA A 46 -5.21 -18.34 9.90
C ALA A 46 -5.15 -17.54 8.59
N HIS A 47 -4.54 -18.12 7.56
CA HIS A 47 -4.52 -17.50 6.23
C HIS A 47 -5.91 -17.58 5.59
N PRO A 48 -6.44 -16.50 4.98
CA PRO A 48 -7.81 -16.47 4.44
C PRO A 48 -8.11 -17.53 3.37
N THR A 49 -7.10 -18.00 2.65
CA THR A 49 -7.26 -19.01 1.58
C THR A 49 -7.13 -20.43 2.09
N THR A 50 -6.17 -20.70 3.00
CA THR A 50 -5.94 -22.06 3.53
C THR A 50 -6.83 -22.40 4.70
N GLY A 51 -7.24 -21.39 5.47
CA GLY A 51 -8.06 -21.54 6.68
C GLY A 51 -7.28 -21.98 7.92
N ASP A 52 -5.96 -22.10 7.84
CA ASP A 52 -5.04 -22.45 8.93
C ASP A 52 -3.76 -21.58 8.88
N GLU A 53 -2.75 -21.92 9.66
CA GLU A 53 -1.47 -21.19 9.69
C GLU A 53 -0.56 -21.44 8.47
N SER A 54 -0.93 -22.33 7.56
CA SER A 54 -0.14 -22.59 6.35
C SER A 54 -0.23 -21.43 5.36
N LEU A 55 0.83 -21.25 4.58
CA LEU A 55 0.84 -20.28 3.48
C LEU A 55 0.55 -21.00 2.16
N PRO A 56 -0.19 -20.39 1.23
CA PRO A 56 -0.45 -20.99 -0.08
C PRO A 56 0.82 -21.33 -0.86
N ASP A 57 1.87 -20.51 -0.69
CA ASP A 57 3.20 -20.73 -1.27
C ASP A 57 4.26 -19.88 -0.55
N ASP A 58 5.53 -20.01 -0.97
CA ASP A 58 6.67 -19.35 -0.33
C ASP A 58 6.81 -17.85 -0.69
N ARG A 59 6.02 -17.33 -1.63
CA ARG A 59 6.06 -15.91 -2.02
C ARG A 59 5.65 -14.97 -0.90
N TYR A 60 4.77 -15.42 0.00
CA TYR A 60 4.34 -14.61 1.15
C TYR A 60 5.52 -14.20 2.04
N MET A 61 6.40 -15.13 2.37
CA MET A 61 7.59 -14.85 3.20
C MET A 61 8.74 -14.16 2.42
N ARG A 62 8.58 -14.02 1.10
CA ARG A 62 9.59 -13.48 0.18
C ARG A 62 9.12 -12.24 -0.55
N THR A 63 8.00 -11.67 -0.14
CA THR A 63 7.42 -10.47 -0.74
C THR A 63 8.46 -9.34 -0.75
N LEU A 64 8.65 -8.73 -1.90
CA LEU A 64 9.48 -7.54 -2.02
C LEU A 64 8.72 -6.32 -1.51
N ASP A 65 9.47 -5.37 -0.92
CA ASP A 65 8.90 -4.10 -0.50
C ASP A 65 8.14 -3.41 -1.65
N PRO A 66 6.87 -3.01 -1.46
CA PRO A 66 6.05 -2.46 -2.52
C PRO A 66 6.55 -1.09 -2.99
N TRP A 67 7.04 -0.25 -2.11
CA TRP A 67 7.43 1.13 -2.46
C TRP A 67 8.73 1.14 -3.25
N VAL A 68 9.70 0.30 -2.88
CA VAL A 68 10.94 0.08 -3.66
C VAL A 68 10.61 -0.56 -5.01
N SER A 69 9.70 -1.55 -5.03
CA SER A 69 9.25 -2.23 -6.25
C SER A 69 8.56 -1.27 -7.23
N LEU A 70 7.64 -0.43 -6.72
CA LEU A 70 6.94 0.57 -7.53
C LEU A 70 7.85 1.71 -7.96
N GLY A 71 8.85 2.09 -7.15
CA GLY A 71 9.88 3.03 -7.55
C GLY A 71 10.72 2.52 -8.73
N ALA A 72 11.13 1.25 -8.69
CA ALA A 72 11.82 0.61 -9.80
C ALA A 72 10.93 0.50 -11.06
N ALA A 73 9.65 0.16 -10.88
CA ALA A 73 8.66 0.12 -11.96
C ALA A 73 8.42 1.51 -12.59
N CYS A 74 8.37 2.55 -11.75
CA CYS A 74 8.21 3.94 -12.18
C CYS A 74 9.27 4.36 -13.20
N ALA A 75 10.52 3.97 -12.98
CA ALA A 75 11.66 4.37 -13.80
C ALA A 75 11.62 3.80 -15.23
N VAL A 76 10.86 2.74 -15.47
CA VAL A 76 10.84 2.01 -16.77
C VAL A 76 9.48 2.02 -17.46
N THR A 77 8.49 2.68 -16.87
CA THR A 77 7.12 2.74 -17.41
C THR A 77 6.67 4.18 -17.63
N SER A 78 5.68 4.38 -18.50
CA SER A 78 5.19 5.73 -18.83
C SER A 78 3.66 5.87 -18.83
N ARG A 79 2.90 4.78 -18.86
CA ARG A 79 1.43 4.79 -18.99
C ARG A 79 0.74 4.07 -17.84
N VAL A 80 1.21 2.87 -17.50
CA VAL A 80 0.58 2.03 -16.48
C VAL A 80 0.56 2.74 -15.13
N ARG A 81 -0.58 2.71 -14.44
CA ARG A 81 -0.68 3.18 -13.06
C ARG A 81 0.05 2.23 -12.13
N LEU A 82 0.65 2.79 -11.11
CA LEU A 82 1.43 2.09 -10.10
C LEU A 82 0.60 2.00 -8.81
N SER A 83 0.27 0.81 -8.39
CA SER A 83 -0.67 0.61 -7.29
C SER A 83 -0.27 -0.53 -6.35
N THR A 84 -0.91 -0.57 -5.21
CA THR A 84 -0.79 -1.66 -4.25
C THR A 84 -2.08 -2.49 -4.19
N ALA A 85 -1.96 -3.81 -3.98
CA ALA A 85 -3.09 -4.69 -3.77
C ALA A 85 -2.76 -5.80 -2.75
N VAL A 86 -2.73 -5.41 -1.48
CA VAL A 86 -2.95 -4.09 -0.90
C VAL A 86 -1.73 -3.69 -0.06
N ALA A 87 -1.52 -2.38 0.15
CA ALA A 87 -0.59 -1.90 1.16
C ALA A 87 -1.17 -2.02 2.57
N LEU A 88 -0.30 -2.11 3.56
CA LEU A 88 -0.62 -2.20 4.98
C LEU A 88 -0.11 -0.95 5.73
N PRO A 89 -0.74 0.23 5.55
CA PRO A 89 -0.23 1.48 6.12
C PRO A 89 0.03 1.44 7.62
N VAL A 90 -0.75 0.62 8.36
CA VAL A 90 -0.60 0.47 9.83
C VAL A 90 0.70 -0.19 10.26
N GLU A 91 1.46 -0.78 9.34
CA GLU A 91 2.78 -1.37 9.58
C GLU A 91 3.93 -0.39 9.34
N HIS A 92 3.62 0.86 8.96
CA HIS A 92 4.58 1.92 8.66
C HIS A 92 4.45 3.10 9.62
N ASP A 93 5.46 3.95 9.65
CA ASP A 93 5.32 5.32 10.11
C ASP A 93 4.54 6.14 9.08
N PRO A 94 3.39 6.75 9.41
CA PRO A 94 2.53 7.41 8.44
C PRO A 94 3.15 8.66 7.79
N ILE A 95 4.03 9.37 8.50
CA ILE A 95 4.72 10.57 7.95
C ILE A 95 5.73 10.14 6.88
N THR A 96 6.50 9.10 7.18
CA THR A 96 7.48 8.53 6.24
C THR A 96 6.77 7.91 5.03
N LEU A 97 5.67 7.20 5.26
CA LEU A 97 4.88 6.60 4.20
C LEU A 97 4.27 7.67 3.28
N ALA A 98 3.69 8.73 3.86
CA ALA A 98 3.17 9.86 3.09
C ALA A 98 4.24 10.48 2.18
N LYS A 99 5.48 10.63 2.70
CA LYS A 99 6.62 11.14 1.93
C LYS A 99 6.97 10.22 0.76
N SER A 100 7.05 8.91 1.00
CA SER A 100 7.39 7.92 -0.04
C SER A 100 6.36 7.93 -1.17
N ILE A 101 5.07 7.95 -0.82
CA ILE A 101 3.97 7.96 -1.78
C ILE A 101 3.94 9.26 -2.59
N ALA A 102 4.07 10.41 -1.94
CA ALA A 102 4.12 11.71 -2.62
C ALA A 102 5.31 11.80 -3.58
N THR A 103 6.46 11.26 -3.18
CA THR A 103 7.65 11.21 -4.03
C THR A 103 7.41 10.31 -5.24
N LEU A 104 6.83 9.12 -5.04
CA LEU A 104 6.51 8.20 -6.14
C LEU A 104 5.50 8.82 -7.11
N ASP A 105 4.48 9.50 -6.58
CA ASP A 105 3.50 10.20 -7.40
C ASP A 105 4.15 11.30 -8.25
N HIS A 106 5.02 12.09 -7.64
CA HIS A 106 5.78 13.14 -8.33
C HIS A 106 6.67 12.57 -9.44
N LEU A 107 7.45 11.53 -9.15
CA LEU A 107 8.36 10.89 -10.11
C LEU A 107 7.61 10.17 -11.24
N SER A 108 6.44 9.63 -10.96
CA SER A 108 5.63 8.92 -11.95
C SER A 108 4.79 9.85 -12.84
N GLY A 109 4.74 11.15 -12.53
CA GLY A 109 3.87 12.09 -13.25
C GLY A 109 2.39 11.89 -12.93
N GLY A 110 2.06 11.54 -11.67
CA GLY A 110 0.68 11.41 -11.21
C GLY A 110 0.04 10.05 -11.53
N ARG A 111 0.83 8.97 -11.58
CA ARG A 111 0.33 7.62 -11.91
C ARG A 111 0.09 6.72 -10.70
N VAL A 112 0.21 7.24 -9.47
CA VAL A 112 0.01 6.42 -8.25
C VAL A 112 -1.47 6.26 -7.94
N SER A 113 -1.85 5.09 -7.46
CA SER A 113 -3.09 4.84 -6.73
C SER A 113 -2.82 3.86 -5.60
N LEU A 114 -3.65 3.87 -4.57
CA LEU A 114 -3.44 3.06 -3.38
C LEU A 114 -4.59 2.08 -3.20
N GLY A 115 -4.29 0.79 -3.20
CA GLY A 115 -5.13 -0.19 -2.55
C GLY A 115 -4.59 -0.42 -1.15
N VAL A 116 -5.40 -0.20 -0.12
CA VAL A 116 -4.99 -0.31 1.27
C VAL A 116 -5.83 -1.32 2.04
N GLY A 117 -5.24 -1.95 3.03
CA GLY A 117 -5.90 -2.86 3.95
C GLY A 117 -5.36 -2.69 5.37
N PHE A 118 -6.01 -3.37 6.30
CA PHE A 118 -5.56 -3.42 7.69
C PHE A 118 -4.92 -4.76 8.08
N GLY A 119 -4.56 -5.58 7.07
CA GLY A 119 -3.88 -6.85 7.26
C GLY A 119 -4.78 -8.00 7.76
N TRP A 120 -4.48 -9.22 7.34
CA TRP A 120 -5.10 -10.45 7.85
C TRP A 120 -4.24 -11.09 8.96
N ASN A 121 -2.91 -10.97 8.84
CA ASN A 121 -1.94 -11.61 9.73
C ASN A 121 -1.79 -10.80 11.03
N THR A 122 -2.56 -11.17 12.05
CA THR A 122 -2.56 -10.46 13.33
C THR A 122 -1.24 -10.56 14.08
N ASP A 123 -0.43 -11.60 13.81
CA ASP A 123 0.89 -11.76 14.43
C ASP A 123 1.90 -10.77 13.81
N GLU A 124 1.89 -10.58 12.49
CA GLU A 124 2.66 -9.55 11.80
C GLU A 124 2.28 -8.14 12.30
N LEU A 125 0.98 -7.85 12.40
CA LEU A 125 0.49 -6.58 12.94
C LEU A 125 0.93 -6.34 14.39
N ALA A 126 0.98 -7.39 15.22
CA ALA A 126 1.42 -7.29 16.61
C ALA A 126 2.90 -6.89 16.71
N ASP A 127 3.74 -7.42 15.82
CA ASP A 127 5.17 -7.06 15.76
C ASP A 127 5.38 -5.59 15.34
N HIS A 128 4.42 -4.99 14.63
CA HIS A 128 4.35 -3.56 14.33
C HIS A 128 3.62 -2.73 15.40
N ASN A 129 3.34 -3.29 16.57
CA ASN A 129 2.62 -2.63 17.66
C ASN A 129 1.21 -2.15 17.29
N VAL A 130 0.57 -2.77 16.33
CA VAL A 130 -0.82 -2.44 15.96
C VAL A 130 -1.76 -3.01 17.04
N PRO A 131 -2.53 -2.16 17.77
CA PRO A 131 -3.35 -2.63 18.87
C PRO A 131 -4.46 -3.58 18.38
N PRO A 132 -4.66 -4.74 19.06
CA PRO A 132 -5.74 -5.65 18.73
C PRO A 132 -7.11 -4.93 18.70
N GLY A 133 -7.89 -5.17 17.66
CA GLY A 133 -9.23 -4.59 17.52
C GLY A 133 -9.25 -3.10 17.10
N ARG A 134 -8.11 -2.40 17.06
CA ARG A 134 -8.04 -0.98 16.71
C ARG A 134 -7.49 -0.70 15.32
N ARG A 135 -7.06 -1.71 14.57
CA ARG A 135 -6.41 -1.59 13.27
C ARG A 135 -7.21 -0.77 12.23
N ARG A 136 -8.56 -0.81 12.28
CA ARG A 136 -9.40 -0.01 11.39
C ARG A 136 -9.40 1.47 11.74
N THR A 137 -9.45 1.80 13.03
CA THR A 137 -9.36 3.18 13.51
C THR A 137 -7.99 3.75 13.19
N MET A 138 -6.93 2.97 13.46
CA MET A 138 -5.55 3.34 13.14
C MET A 138 -5.35 3.59 11.65
N LEU A 139 -5.84 2.70 10.78
CA LEU A 139 -5.78 2.90 9.32
C LEU A 139 -6.46 4.19 8.89
N ARG A 140 -7.66 4.48 9.42
CA ARG A 140 -8.39 5.71 9.10
C ARG A 140 -7.57 6.95 9.48
N GLU A 141 -7.04 7.01 10.71
CA GLU A 141 -6.22 8.14 11.16
C GLU A 141 -4.96 8.29 10.32
N TYR A 142 -4.31 7.18 9.96
CA TYR A 142 -3.14 7.21 9.08
C TYR A 142 -3.46 7.79 7.71
N LEU A 143 -4.58 7.40 7.10
CA LEU A 143 -5.02 7.93 5.81
C LEU A 143 -5.38 9.42 5.91
N GLU A 144 -6.05 9.84 6.98
CA GLU A 144 -6.39 11.25 7.23
C GLU A 144 -5.13 12.11 7.42
N ALA A 145 -4.18 11.65 8.25
CA ALA A 145 -2.91 12.31 8.49
C ALA A 145 -2.04 12.42 7.21
N MET A 146 -1.96 11.34 6.43
CA MET A 146 -1.26 11.35 5.15
C MET A 146 -1.91 12.30 4.16
N ARG A 147 -3.26 12.36 4.12
CA ARG A 147 -3.98 13.29 3.26
C ARG A 147 -3.65 14.74 3.64
N ALA A 148 -3.65 15.10 4.92
CA ALA A 148 -3.24 16.44 5.37
C ALA A 148 -1.82 16.78 4.88
N LEU A 149 -0.86 15.84 5.03
CA LEU A 149 0.52 16.02 4.54
C LEU A 149 0.60 16.21 3.01
N TRP A 150 -0.33 15.65 2.23
CA TRP A 150 -0.37 15.78 0.77
C TRP A 150 -1.03 17.06 0.29
N THR A 151 -2.05 17.57 1.02
CA THR A 151 -2.89 18.67 0.55
C THR A 151 -2.55 20.01 1.18
N ASP A 152 -2.26 20.04 2.47
CA ASP A 152 -2.15 21.28 3.22
C ASP A 152 -0.74 21.87 3.09
N GLU A 153 -0.61 23.17 2.92
CA GLU A 153 0.69 23.84 2.87
C GLU A 153 1.42 23.68 4.21
N GLU A 154 0.73 23.94 5.31
CA GLU A 154 1.15 23.67 6.68
C GLU A 154 0.23 22.59 7.26
N ALA A 155 0.66 21.35 7.22
CA ALA A 155 -0.10 20.21 7.68
C ALA A 155 0.07 20.00 9.18
N SER A 156 -1.01 19.67 9.87
CA SER A 156 -1.01 19.17 11.24
C SER A 156 -2.07 18.10 11.41
N TYR A 157 -1.90 17.21 12.37
CA TYR A 157 -2.89 16.21 12.69
C TYR A 157 -2.87 15.89 14.19
N GLU A 158 -4.05 15.76 14.80
CA GLU A 158 -4.20 15.39 16.20
C GLU A 158 -5.21 14.22 16.30
N GLY A 159 -4.69 13.03 16.51
CA GLY A 159 -5.43 11.78 16.63
C GLY A 159 -4.96 10.95 17.81
N GLU A 160 -5.50 9.76 17.94
CA GLU A 160 -5.10 8.79 18.96
C GLU A 160 -3.78 8.11 18.62
N PHE A 161 -3.57 7.79 17.33
CA PHE A 161 -2.42 7.04 16.83
C PHE A 161 -1.41 7.90 16.10
N VAL A 162 -1.82 9.06 15.60
CA VAL A 162 -0.95 9.98 14.87
C VAL A 162 -1.11 11.37 15.45
N ASN A 163 0.02 12.00 15.74
CA ASN A 163 0.02 13.37 16.27
C ASN A 163 1.26 14.11 15.78
N PHE A 164 1.07 15.24 15.09
CA PHE A 164 2.15 16.14 14.69
C PHE A 164 1.65 17.56 14.54
N GLY A 165 2.49 18.53 14.96
CA GLY A 165 2.21 19.96 14.83
C GLY A 165 2.42 20.48 13.40
N PRO A 166 2.16 21.79 13.17
CA PRO A 166 2.30 22.40 11.85
C PRO A 166 3.65 22.09 11.20
N SER A 167 3.58 21.51 10.01
CA SER A 167 4.75 20.96 9.32
C SER A 167 4.64 21.13 7.81
N TRP A 168 5.75 21.38 7.15
CA TRP A 168 5.86 21.34 5.70
C TRP A 168 6.25 19.93 5.22
N ALA A 169 5.49 19.40 4.28
CA ALA A 169 5.76 18.10 3.67
C ALA A 169 5.82 18.24 2.14
N TRP A 170 7.02 18.44 1.61
CA TRP A 170 7.29 18.55 0.17
C TRP A 170 8.16 17.37 -0.32
N PRO A 171 8.03 16.91 -1.61
CA PRO A 171 7.07 17.42 -2.60
C PRO A 171 5.65 17.05 -2.25
N LYS A 172 4.68 17.82 -2.76
CA LYS A 172 3.28 17.40 -2.81
C LYS A 172 3.09 16.42 -3.97
N PRO A 173 2.11 15.52 -3.93
CA PRO A 173 1.70 14.76 -5.10
C PRO A 173 1.38 15.69 -6.28
N ILE A 174 1.59 15.19 -7.51
CA ILE A 174 1.12 15.89 -8.72
C ILE A 174 -0.39 15.81 -8.83
N GLN A 175 -0.96 14.67 -8.45
CA GLN A 175 -2.40 14.51 -8.40
C GLN A 175 -2.97 15.39 -7.28
N SER A 176 -4.03 16.14 -7.55
CA SER A 176 -4.77 16.88 -6.53
C SER A 176 -5.37 15.95 -5.46
N HIS A 177 -5.58 14.69 -5.83
CA HIS A 177 -6.05 13.63 -4.95
C HIS A 177 -5.48 12.30 -5.42
N ILE A 178 -4.72 11.60 -4.55
CA ILE A 178 -4.28 10.24 -4.80
C ILE A 178 -5.48 9.29 -4.59
N PRO A 179 -5.90 8.51 -5.60
CA PRO A 179 -6.99 7.57 -5.44
C PRO A 179 -6.67 6.50 -4.39
N VAL A 180 -7.56 6.32 -3.41
CA VAL A 180 -7.43 5.31 -2.35
C VAL A 180 -8.62 4.37 -2.40
N SER A 181 -8.36 3.07 -2.52
CA SER A 181 -9.36 2.00 -2.42
C SER A 181 -9.08 1.15 -1.19
N VAL A 182 -10.09 0.91 -0.37
CA VAL A 182 -9.94 0.10 0.85
C VAL A 182 -10.46 -1.31 0.60
N SER A 183 -9.60 -2.31 0.85
CA SER A 183 -9.96 -3.73 0.77
C SER A 183 -10.57 -4.21 2.08
N TYR A 184 -11.75 -4.84 1.99
CA TYR A 184 -12.41 -5.51 3.12
C TYR A 184 -12.55 -7.00 2.81
N THR A 185 -11.91 -7.83 3.60
CA THR A 185 -11.96 -9.29 3.41
C THR A 185 -13.33 -9.92 3.71
N HIS A 186 -14.30 -9.18 4.26
CA HIS A 186 -15.60 -9.74 4.69
C HIS A 186 -16.82 -8.82 4.56
N LEU A 187 -16.81 -7.79 3.73
CA LEU A 187 -18.00 -6.98 3.48
C LEU A 187 -18.21 -6.82 1.98
N THR A 188 -19.24 -7.48 1.47
CA THR A 188 -19.88 -7.18 0.18
C THR A 188 -20.59 -5.83 0.29
N LEU A 189 -19.86 -4.73 0.28
CA LEU A 189 -20.40 -3.39 0.08
C LEU A 189 -19.91 -2.88 -1.26
N PRO A 190 -20.73 -2.12 -2.01
CA PRO A 190 -20.30 -1.56 -3.27
C PRO A 190 -19.06 -0.70 -3.04
N THR A 191 -18.01 -0.99 -3.79
CA THR A 191 -16.65 -0.48 -3.67
C THR A 191 -16.47 0.99 -4.10
N ASN A 192 -17.50 1.79 -4.10
CA ASN A 192 -17.49 3.20 -4.50
C ASN A 192 -17.89 4.10 -3.34
N ARG A 193 -17.10 4.11 -2.28
CA ARG A 193 -17.05 5.27 -1.37
C ARG A 193 -15.60 5.71 -1.31
N GLU A 194 -15.34 6.80 -2.01
CA GLU A 194 -14.22 7.68 -1.73
C GLU A 194 -14.32 8.09 -0.24
N VAL A 195 -13.27 7.90 0.51
CA VAL A 195 -13.14 8.37 1.90
C VAL A 195 -12.39 9.69 1.88
#